data_868d057bfac9e718cbfd960ad7907af7
#
_entry.id   868d057bfac9e718cbfd960ad7907af7
#
_cell.length_a   1.000
_cell.length_b   1.000
_cell.length_c   1.000
_cell.angle_alpha   90.00
_cell.angle_beta   90.00
_cell.angle_gamma   90.00
#
_symmetry.space_group_name_H-M   'P 1'
#
loop_
_entity.id
_entity.type
_entity.pdbx_description
1 polymer ?
#
loop_
_entity_poly.entity_id
_entity_poly.type
_entity_poly.pdbx_seq_one_letter_code
_entity_poly.pdbx_strand_id
1 'polypeptide(L)'
;MSTLYTMVAPCFFGTESTLNFEVKRLGAQNIQVTDGRVAFQGGADVIAAANLNLRTAERVLLLLATYKATTFDELFDGCYNIAWEDLLPANAAFPIKGSSLSSQLSSVPACQSIVKKAIVKRLMHGHKVGTLPEDGALYKVRFALRKDTVEIYLDTSGDGLHKLSLIHISEPTRRTPI
;
A
#
# COMPACT_ATOMS: atom_id res chain seq x y z
N MET A 1 3.70 19.22 -10.89
CA MET A 1 3.90 18.85 -9.46
C MET A 1 4.07 17.35 -9.40
N SER A 2 5.18 16.89 -8.89
CA SER A 2 5.40 15.45 -8.69
C SER A 2 4.49 14.96 -7.56
N THR A 3 3.76 13.89 -7.81
CA THR A 3 2.91 13.27 -6.78
C THR A 3 3.77 12.75 -5.65
N LEU A 4 3.43 13.15 -4.42
CA LEU A 4 4.14 12.73 -3.22
C LEU A 4 3.41 11.54 -2.60
N TYR A 5 4.11 10.43 -2.43
CA TYR A 5 3.59 9.20 -1.84
C TYR A 5 4.09 9.06 -0.41
N THR A 6 3.28 8.46 0.45
CA THR A 6 3.69 8.07 1.81
C THR A 6 4.05 6.60 1.82
N MET A 7 5.24 6.29 2.27
CA MET A 7 5.78 4.94 2.38
C MET A 7 6.05 4.58 3.82
N VAL A 8 5.91 3.31 4.14
CA VAL A 8 6.27 2.74 5.45
C VAL A 8 7.18 1.55 5.23
N ALA A 9 8.33 1.57 5.89
CA ALA A 9 9.30 0.49 5.85
C ALA A 9 9.39 -0.16 7.25
N PRO A 10 8.81 -1.35 7.44
CA PRO A 10 9.00 -2.11 8.67
C PRO A 10 10.44 -2.61 8.81
N CYS A 11 10.92 -2.69 10.05
CA CYS A 11 12.24 -3.22 10.38
C CYS A 11 12.21 -3.95 11.71
N PHE A 12 13.28 -4.66 12.03
CA PHE A 12 13.45 -5.26 13.34
C PHE A 12 13.65 -4.19 14.42
N PHE A 13 13.11 -4.43 15.60
CA PHE A 13 13.31 -3.55 16.76
C PHE A 13 14.81 -3.36 17.03
N GLY A 14 15.19 -2.10 17.23
CA GLY A 14 16.58 -1.71 17.46
C GLY A 14 17.34 -1.32 16.19
N THR A 15 16.78 -1.53 15.00
CA THR A 15 17.41 -1.15 13.71
C THR A 15 16.83 0.12 13.10
N GLU A 16 15.91 0.79 13.78
CA GLU A 16 15.20 1.96 13.27
C GLU A 16 16.14 3.12 12.94
N SER A 17 17.16 3.34 13.76
CA SER A 17 18.14 4.42 13.50
C SER A 17 18.97 4.16 12.23
N THR A 18 19.33 2.90 11.99
CA THR A 18 20.05 2.49 10.79
C THR A 18 19.17 2.68 9.56
N LEU A 19 17.92 2.24 9.63
CA LEU A 19 16.96 2.43 8.55
C LEU A 19 16.68 3.91 8.28
N ASN A 20 16.55 4.73 9.32
CA ASN A 20 16.41 6.18 9.19
C ASN A 20 17.58 6.81 8.42
N PHE A 21 18.81 6.39 8.73
CA PHE A 21 19.99 6.84 8.00
C PHE A 21 19.93 6.44 6.52
N GLU A 22 19.55 5.19 6.23
CA GLU A 22 19.39 4.72 4.84
C GLU A 22 18.32 5.53 4.09
N VAL A 23 17.17 5.78 4.72
CA VAL A 23 16.04 6.53 4.12
C VAL A 23 16.45 7.99 3.84
N LYS A 24 17.17 8.63 4.74
CA LYS A 24 17.68 10.00 4.52
C LYS A 24 18.55 10.11 3.27
N ARG A 25 19.33 9.10 2.98
CA ARG A 25 20.21 9.06 1.81
C ARG A 25 19.45 8.95 0.48
N LEU A 26 18.18 8.54 0.52
CA LEU A 26 17.34 8.45 -0.68
C LEU A 26 16.73 9.79 -1.10
N GLY A 27 16.91 10.84 -0.32
CA GLY A 27 16.25 12.13 -0.55
C GLY A 27 14.80 12.16 -0.11
N ALA A 28 14.37 11.24 0.76
CA ALA A 28 13.03 11.20 1.30
C ALA A 28 12.73 12.40 2.20
N GLN A 29 11.46 12.77 2.25
CA GLN A 29 10.94 13.89 3.04
C GLN A 29 10.05 13.39 4.17
N ASN A 30 9.79 14.24 5.17
CA ASN A 30 8.85 13.99 6.26
C ASN A 30 9.06 12.62 6.94
N ILE A 31 10.32 12.32 7.29
CA ILE A 31 10.70 11.05 7.87
C ILE A 31 10.24 10.98 9.32
N GLN A 32 9.50 9.93 9.66
CA GLN A 32 9.03 9.65 11.02
C GLN A 32 9.50 8.27 11.44
N VAL A 33 10.23 8.21 12.55
CA VAL A 33 10.74 6.97 13.13
C VAL A 33 9.84 6.59 14.30
N THR A 34 9.32 5.37 14.25
CA THR A 34 8.57 4.76 15.35
C THR A 34 9.10 3.35 15.60
N ASP A 35 8.69 2.74 16.70
CA ASP A 35 9.14 1.39 17.04
C ASP A 35 8.81 0.39 15.92
N GLY A 36 9.83 -0.22 15.37
CA GLY A 36 9.72 -1.25 14.35
C GLY A 36 9.42 -0.75 12.93
N ARG A 37 9.40 0.57 12.68
CA ARG A 37 9.15 1.10 11.34
C ARG A 37 9.64 2.53 11.13
N VAL A 38 9.88 2.87 9.87
CA VAL A 38 10.17 4.24 9.45
C VAL A 38 9.17 4.61 8.35
N ALA A 39 8.44 5.70 8.56
CA ALA A 39 7.56 6.30 7.55
C ALA A 39 8.25 7.48 6.89
N PHE A 40 8.06 7.64 5.59
CA PHE A 40 8.69 8.72 4.82
C PHE A 40 7.88 9.04 3.58
N GLN A 41 8.16 10.19 2.98
CA GLN A 41 7.49 10.63 1.76
C GLN A 41 8.50 10.84 0.62
N GLY A 42 8.04 10.60 -0.59
CA GLY A 42 8.83 10.81 -1.80
C GLY A 42 8.03 10.53 -3.06
N GLY A 43 8.63 10.84 -4.19
CA GLY A 43 8.07 10.52 -5.50
C GLY A 43 8.30 9.05 -5.89
N ALA A 44 7.94 8.72 -7.12
CA ALA A 44 8.14 7.39 -7.69
C ALA A 44 9.61 6.96 -7.70
N ASP A 45 10.51 7.90 -7.90
CA ASP A 45 11.95 7.71 -7.84
C ASP A 45 12.43 7.26 -6.46
N VAL A 46 11.88 7.83 -5.41
CA VAL A 46 12.18 7.44 -4.01
C VAL A 46 11.68 6.05 -3.71
N ILE A 47 10.49 5.66 -4.20
CA ILE A 47 9.96 4.30 -4.05
C ILE A 47 10.89 3.29 -4.70
N ALA A 48 11.31 3.53 -5.94
CA ALA A 48 12.23 2.67 -6.67
C ALA A 48 13.59 2.58 -5.96
N ALA A 49 14.15 3.72 -5.56
CA ALA A 49 15.42 3.77 -4.84
C ALA A 49 15.35 3.05 -3.49
N ALA A 50 14.22 3.16 -2.77
CA ALA A 50 14.00 2.47 -1.52
C ALA A 50 14.04 0.95 -1.70
N ASN A 51 13.34 0.42 -2.70
CA ASN A 51 13.34 -1.02 -2.98
C ASN A 51 14.71 -1.55 -3.41
N LEU A 52 15.53 -0.73 -4.07
CA LEU A 52 16.86 -1.12 -4.53
C LEU A 52 17.93 -1.01 -3.44
N ASN A 53 17.83 -0.06 -2.55
CA ASN A 53 18.94 0.35 -1.67
C ASN A 53 18.71 0.08 -0.19
N LEU A 54 17.46 -0.03 0.29
CA LEU A 54 17.21 -0.31 1.70
C LEU A 54 17.57 -1.76 2.03
N ARG A 55 18.47 -1.93 2.98
CA ARG A 55 18.94 -3.25 3.46
C ARG A 55 18.36 -3.63 4.80
N THR A 56 18.03 -2.64 5.62
CA THR A 56 17.49 -2.83 6.96
C THR A 56 15.97 -3.02 6.96
N ALA A 57 15.28 -2.54 5.93
CA ALA A 57 13.84 -2.72 5.78
C ALA A 57 13.48 -4.14 5.33
N GLU A 58 12.46 -4.70 5.95
CA GLU A 58 11.88 -5.98 5.50
C GLU A 58 11.18 -5.84 4.17
N ARG A 59 10.49 -4.73 3.97
CA ARG A 59 9.74 -4.38 2.77
C ARG A 59 9.46 -2.88 2.70
N VAL A 60 9.01 -2.40 1.57
CA VAL A 60 8.55 -1.03 1.38
C VAL A 60 7.06 -1.06 1.05
N LEU A 61 6.24 -0.47 1.92
CA LEU A 61 4.79 -0.43 1.80
C LEU A 61 4.35 0.97 1.38
N LEU A 62 3.47 1.04 0.39
CA LEU A 62 2.81 2.29 0.00
C LEU A 62 1.53 2.45 0.83
N LEU A 63 1.45 3.50 1.63
CA LEU A 63 0.25 3.79 2.42
C LEU A 63 -0.83 4.40 1.52
N LEU A 64 -1.97 3.73 1.44
CA LEU A 64 -3.11 4.15 0.61
C LEU A 64 -4.16 4.91 1.40
N ALA A 65 -4.43 4.50 2.64
CA ALA A 65 -5.42 5.14 3.50
C ALA A 65 -5.16 4.86 4.97
N THR A 66 -5.58 5.81 5.81
CA THR A 66 -5.63 5.68 7.27
C THR A 66 -6.98 6.18 7.73
N TYR A 67 -7.73 5.34 8.46
CA TYR A 67 -9.06 5.71 8.96
C TYR A 67 -9.42 4.87 10.19
N LYS A 68 -10.44 5.29 10.92
CA LYS A 68 -10.95 4.55 12.07
C LYS A 68 -12.08 3.61 11.67
N ALA A 69 -12.09 2.41 12.22
CA ALA A 69 -13.15 1.44 12.03
C ALA A 69 -13.31 0.58 13.29
N THR A 70 -14.50 0.57 13.84
CA THR A 70 -14.92 -0.30 14.95
C THR A 70 -15.94 -1.33 14.49
N THR A 71 -16.49 -1.18 13.30
CA THR A 71 -17.44 -2.10 12.67
C THR A 71 -16.95 -2.55 11.30
N PHE A 72 -17.47 -3.68 10.83
CA PHE A 72 -17.16 -4.17 9.48
C PHE A 72 -17.62 -3.21 8.38
N ASP A 73 -18.74 -2.50 8.59
CA ASP A 73 -19.24 -1.51 7.64
C ASP A 73 -18.27 -0.34 7.49
N GLU A 74 -17.73 0.17 8.59
CA GLU A 74 -16.72 1.23 8.57
C GLU A 74 -15.43 0.74 7.90
N LEU A 75 -15.00 -0.48 8.17
CA LEU A 75 -13.83 -1.09 7.52
C LEU A 75 -14.05 -1.21 6.01
N PHE A 76 -15.22 -1.66 5.59
CA PHE A 76 -15.60 -1.77 4.18
C PHE A 76 -15.61 -0.41 3.49
N ASP A 77 -16.30 0.56 4.05
CA ASP A 77 -16.50 1.88 3.44
C ASP A 77 -15.17 2.62 3.25
N GLY A 78 -14.31 2.62 4.24
CA GLY A 78 -12.99 3.25 4.14
C GLY A 78 -12.09 2.59 3.10
N CYS A 79 -12.14 1.28 2.97
CA CYS A 79 -11.40 0.54 1.94
C CYS A 79 -11.99 0.75 0.54
N TYR A 80 -13.31 0.76 0.42
CA TYR A 80 -14.01 1.00 -0.85
C TYR A 80 -13.73 2.40 -1.41
N ASN A 81 -13.55 3.40 -0.56
CA ASN A 81 -13.27 4.77 -0.97
C ASN A 81 -11.87 5.00 -1.57
N ILE A 82 -10.97 4.03 -1.47
CA ILE A 82 -9.69 4.06 -2.16
C ILE A 82 -9.94 3.84 -3.66
N ALA A 83 -9.30 4.63 -4.51
CA ALA A 83 -9.43 4.50 -5.96
C ALA A 83 -8.62 3.30 -6.50
N TRP A 84 -9.06 2.10 -6.18
CA TRP A 84 -8.38 0.86 -6.55
C TRP A 84 -8.25 0.67 -8.06
N GLU A 85 -9.21 1.16 -8.83
CA GLU A 85 -9.21 1.11 -10.30
C GLU A 85 -8.02 1.86 -10.92
N ASP A 86 -7.49 2.85 -10.21
CA ASP A 86 -6.29 3.60 -10.65
C ASP A 86 -5.00 2.87 -10.29
N LEU A 87 -5.05 1.93 -9.35
CA LEU A 87 -3.90 1.20 -8.83
C LEU A 87 -3.78 -0.21 -9.42
N LEU A 88 -4.90 -0.88 -9.64
CA LEU A 88 -4.96 -2.29 -10.05
C LEU A 88 -5.72 -2.44 -11.35
N PRO A 89 -5.18 -3.20 -12.33
CA PRO A 89 -5.94 -3.56 -13.53
C PRO A 89 -7.06 -4.55 -13.18
N ALA A 90 -8.03 -4.69 -14.11
CA ALA A 90 -9.19 -5.56 -13.90
C ALA A 90 -8.85 -7.04 -13.71
N ASN A 91 -7.68 -7.48 -14.19
CA ASN A 91 -7.22 -8.87 -14.08
C ASN A 91 -6.19 -9.08 -12.95
N ALA A 92 -5.93 -8.07 -12.12
CA ALA A 92 -4.95 -8.19 -11.04
C ALA A 92 -5.31 -9.31 -10.07
N ALA A 93 -4.32 -10.09 -9.66
CA ALA A 93 -4.41 -11.00 -8.52
C ALA A 93 -3.93 -10.24 -7.28
N PHE A 94 -4.78 -10.11 -6.27
CA PHE A 94 -4.48 -9.29 -5.09
C PHE A 94 -4.75 -10.04 -3.78
N PRO A 95 -3.80 -10.87 -3.33
CA PRO A 95 -3.90 -11.50 -2.02
C PRO A 95 -3.88 -10.44 -0.92
N ILE A 96 -4.64 -10.67 0.14
CA ILE A 96 -4.77 -9.74 1.26
C ILE A 96 -4.21 -10.39 2.51
N LYS A 97 -3.30 -9.70 3.17
CA LYS A 97 -2.77 -10.07 4.49
C LYS A 97 -2.93 -8.91 5.45
N GLY A 98 -3.10 -9.22 6.71
CA GLY A 98 -3.22 -8.17 7.69
C GLY A 98 -3.05 -8.64 9.11
N SER A 99 -3.13 -7.68 10.02
CA SER A 99 -3.03 -7.89 11.45
C SER A 99 -4.03 -7.00 12.18
N SER A 100 -4.43 -7.43 13.36
CA SER A 100 -5.28 -6.65 14.26
C SER A 100 -4.70 -6.73 15.66
N LEU A 101 -4.52 -5.57 16.29
CA LEU A 101 -4.00 -5.44 17.63
C LEU A 101 -4.81 -4.41 18.40
N SER A 102 -5.29 -4.78 19.60
CA SER A 102 -6.01 -3.88 20.50
C SER A 102 -7.19 -3.15 19.82
N SER A 103 -7.91 -3.85 18.95
CA SER A 103 -9.03 -3.30 18.16
C SER A 103 -10.30 -4.12 18.40
N GLN A 104 -11.47 -3.49 18.24
CA GLN A 104 -12.76 -4.17 18.34
C GLN A 104 -12.92 -5.24 17.26
N LEU A 105 -12.43 -4.95 16.04
CA LEU A 105 -12.36 -5.92 14.96
C LEU A 105 -11.13 -6.81 15.13
N SER A 106 -11.24 -7.85 15.92
CA SER A 106 -10.13 -8.71 16.32
C SER A 106 -9.91 -9.92 15.39
N SER A 107 -10.94 -10.32 14.64
CA SER A 107 -10.84 -11.47 13.73
C SER A 107 -10.13 -11.06 12.42
N VAL A 108 -8.87 -11.43 12.29
CA VAL A 108 -8.08 -11.16 11.08
C VAL A 108 -8.70 -11.81 9.82
N PRO A 109 -9.15 -13.08 9.83
CA PRO A 109 -9.81 -13.67 8.66
C PRO A 109 -11.08 -12.94 8.24
N ALA A 110 -11.89 -12.49 9.20
CA ALA A 110 -13.10 -11.71 8.90
C ALA A 110 -12.75 -10.36 8.29
N CYS A 111 -11.75 -9.65 8.83
CA CYS A 111 -11.27 -8.38 8.27
C CYS A 111 -10.71 -8.57 6.86
N GLN A 112 -9.94 -9.64 6.61
CA GLN A 112 -9.43 -9.97 5.27
C GLN A 112 -10.57 -10.14 4.25
N SER A 113 -11.63 -10.84 4.64
CA SER A 113 -12.80 -11.05 3.78
C SER A 113 -13.52 -9.73 3.46
N ILE A 114 -13.66 -8.85 4.43
CA ILE A 114 -14.28 -7.53 4.24
C ILE A 114 -13.43 -6.64 3.33
N VAL A 115 -12.13 -6.58 3.56
CA VAL A 115 -11.20 -5.81 2.71
C VAL A 115 -11.22 -6.35 1.28
N LYS A 116 -11.15 -7.67 1.11
CA LYS A 116 -11.24 -8.31 -0.22
C LYS A 116 -12.53 -7.93 -0.93
N LYS A 117 -13.66 -8.03 -0.24
CA LYS A 117 -14.98 -7.70 -0.79
C LYS A 117 -15.07 -6.22 -1.21
N ALA A 118 -14.52 -5.32 -0.42
CA ALA A 118 -14.50 -3.89 -0.74
C ALA A 118 -13.69 -3.61 -2.02
N ILE A 119 -12.51 -4.21 -2.12
CA ILE A 119 -11.64 -4.05 -3.30
C ILE A 119 -12.30 -4.64 -4.54
N VAL A 120 -12.86 -5.84 -4.46
CA VAL A 120 -13.56 -6.50 -5.56
C VAL A 120 -14.70 -5.62 -6.08
N LYS A 121 -15.56 -5.13 -5.18
CA LYS A 121 -16.68 -4.26 -5.57
C LYS A 121 -16.21 -2.95 -6.20
N ARG A 122 -15.16 -2.34 -5.65
CA ARG A 122 -14.62 -1.10 -6.20
C ARG A 122 -14.01 -1.32 -7.59
N LEU A 123 -13.24 -2.38 -7.79
CA LEU A 123 -12.64 -2.70 -9.08
C LEU A 123 -13.70 -3.02 -10.14
N MET A 124 -14.73 -3.79 -9.79
CA MET A 124 -15.84 -4.06 -10.70
C MET A 124 -16.56 -2.78 -11.11
N HIS A 125 -16.79 -1.89 -10.18
CA HIS A 125 -17.43 -0.61 -10.43
C HIS A 125 -16.54 0.31 -11.30
N GLY A 126 -15.27 0.46 -10.92
CA GLY A 126 -14.32 1.35 -11.59
C GLY A 126 -13.96 0.91 -12.99
N HIS A 127 -13.76 -0.40 -13.21
CA HIS A 127 -13.48 -0.98 -14.52
C HIS A 127 -14.73 -1.31 -15.32
N LYS A 128 -15.91 -1.16 -14.74
CA LYS A 128 -17.21 -1.46 -15.38
C LYS A 128 -17.31 -2.91 -15.89
N VAL A 129 -16.86 -3.85 -15.07
CA VAL A 129 -16.86 -5.29 -15.37
C VAL A 129 -17.70 -6.05 -14.35
N GLY A 130 -18.30 -7.15 -14.75
CA GLY A 130 -19.12 -7.99 -13.88
C GLY A 130 -18.34 -9.04 -13.09
N THR A 131 -17.12 -9.34 -13.51
CA THR A 131 -16.25 -10.33 -12.88
C THR A 131 -14.79 -9.90 -12.95
N LEU A 132 -14.00 -10.36 -11.98
CA LEU A 132 -12.55 -10.17 -11.95
C LEU A 132 -11.88 -11.52 -12.12
N PRO A 133 -11.15 -11.78 -13.22
CA PRO A 133 -10.53 -13.07 -13.47
C PRO A 133 -9.36 -13.40 -12.53
N GLU A 134 -8.70 -12.39 -11.96
CA GLU A 134 -7.54 -12.52 -11.07
C GLU A 134 -6.41 -13.41 -11.63
N ASP A 135 -6.23 -13.39 -12.93
CA ASP A 135 -5.25 -14.19 -13.67
C ASP A 135 -4.00 -13.39 -14.11
N GLY A 136 -3.95 -12.13 -13.77
CA GLY A 136 -2.87 -11.23 -14.10
C GLY A 136 -1.77 -11.13 -13.06
N ALA A 137 -1.07 -10.01 -13.07
CA ALA A 137 0.03 -9.75 -12.16
C ALA A 137 -0.41 -9.71 -10.69
N LEU A 138 0.51 -10.07 -9.81
CA LEU A 138 0.29 -10.14 -8.37
C LEU A 138 0.51 -8.77 -7.71
N TYR A 139 -0.48 -8.31 -6.94
CA TYR A 139 -0.44 -7.09 -6.14
C TYR A 139 -0.77 -7.43 -4.69
N LYS A 140 0.22 -7.41 -3.82
CA LYS A 140 0.03 -7.76 -2.41
C LYS A 140 -0.57 -6.58 -1.66
N VAL A 141 -1.77 -6.75 -1.13
CA VAL A 141 -2.46 -5.75 -0.29
C VAL A 141 -2.27 -6.14 1.16
N ARG A 142 -1.97 -5.16 2.00
CA ARG A 142 -1.84 -5.35 3.45
C ARG A 142 -2.72 -4.38 4.19
N PHE A 143 -3.26 -4.82 5.32
CA PHE A 143 -3.94 -3.94 6.27
C PHE A 143 -3.39 -4.15 7.67
N ALA A 144 -3.45 -3.11 8.47
CA ALA A 144 -3.14 -3.15 9.89
C ALA A 144 -4.23 -2.44 10.67
N LEU A 145 -4.74 -3.10 11.70
CA LEU A 145 -5.66 -2.53 12.67
C LEU A 145 -4.93 -2.39 14.00
N ARG A 146 -4.82 -1.16 14.49
CA ARG A 146 -4.24 -0.86 15.81
C ARG A 146 -5.10 0.17 16.51
N LYS A 147 -5.62 -0.18 17.69
CA LYS A 147 -6.48 0.72 18.48
C LYS A 147 -7.58 1.33 17.63
N ASP A 148 -8.30 0.48 16.88
CA ASP A 148 -9.38 0.84 15.97
C ASP A 148 -8.99 1.75 14.79
N THR A 149 -7.71 1.96 14.54
CA THR A 149 -7.20 2.66 13.37
C THR A 149 -6.77 1.66 12.31
N VAL A 150 -7.32 1.81 11.10
CA VAL A 150 -7.01 0.99 9.92
C VAL A 150 -5.98 1.70 9.07
N GLU A 151 -4.94 0.99 8.68
CA GLU A 151 -3.99 1.42 7.65
C GLU A 151 -4.02 0.41 6.52
N ILE A 152 -4.23 0.87 5.30
CA ILE A 152 -4.26 0.05 4.09
C ILE A 152 -3.01 0.34 3.26
N TYR A 153 -2.29 -0.72 2.88
CA TYR A 153 -1.03 -0.64 2.17
C TYR A 153 -1.04 -1.47 0.90
N LEU A 154 -0.25 -1.03 -0.07
CA LEU A 154 0.17 -1.84 -1.21
C LEU A 154 1.66 -2.16 -1.04
N ASP A 155 2.00 -3.46 -1.02
CA ASP A 155 3.40 -3.90 -0.92
C ASP A 155 4.10 -3.66 -2.26
N THR A 156 5.12 -2.81 -2.25
CA THR A 156 5.91 -2.49 -3.46
C THR A 156 7.14 -3.37 -3.62
N SER A 157 7.42 -4.25 -2.65
CA SER A 157 8.60 -5.13 -2.64
C SER A 157 8.33 -6.45 -3.38
N GLY A 158 9.39 -7.10 -3.83
CA GLY A 158 9.29 -8.40 -4.51
C GLY A 158 9.18 -8.28 -6.02
N ASP A 159 8.49 -9.18 -6.70
CA ASP A 159 8.35 -9.29 -8.17
C ASP A 159 7.90 -8.00 -8.87
N GLY A 160 7.83 -6.93 -8.20
CA GLY A 160 7.05 -5.79 -8.52
C GLY A 160 7.75 -4.49 -8.81
N LEU A 161 9.09 -4.42 -8.91
CA LEU A 161 9.70 -3.13 -9.31
C LEU A 161 9.23 -2.69 -10.70
N HIS A 162 9.06 -3.62 -11.61
CA HIS A 162 8.45 -3.32 -12.91
C HIS A 162 6.93 -3.13 -12.83
N LYS A 163 6.28 -3.57 -11.76
CA LYS A 163 4.88 -3.28 -11.47
C LYS A 163 4.68 -1.85 -10.94
N LEU A 164 5.74 -1.16 -10.63
CA LEU A 164 5.72 0.29 -10.39
C LEU A 164 5.34 1.10 -11.63
N SER A 165 5.13 0.46 -12.77
CA SER A 165 4.37 1.04 -13.88
C SER A 165 3.00 1.57 -13.43
N LEU A 166 2.46 1.08 -12.31
CA LEU A 166 1.30 1.66 -11.65
C LEU A 166 1.49 3.12 -11.27
N ILE A 167 2.69 3.51 -10.94
CA ILE A 167 3.02 4.88 -10.58
C ILE A 167 3.04 5.76 -11.84
N HIS A 168 3.28 5.18 -13.00
CA HIS A 168 3.20 5.86 -14.29
C HIS A 168 1.76 6.10 -14.76
N ILE A 169 0.78 5.39 -14.20
CA ILE A 169 -0.65 5.62 -14.53
C ILE A 169 -1.14 6.96 -13.97
N SER A 170 -0.55 7.45 -12.90
CA SER A 170 -0.87 8.75 -12.32
C SER A 170 -0.10 9.92 -12.95
N GLU A 171 0.93 9.66 -13.75
CA GLU A 171 1.52 10.68 -14.60
C GLU A 171 0.70 10.78 -15.89
N PRO A 172 0.26 11.99 -16.29
CA PRO A 172 -0.33 12.15 -17.60
C PRO A 172 0.70 11.64 -18.60
N THR A 173 0.34 10.60 -19.32
CA THR A 173 1.14 10.05 -20.40
C THR A 173 1.64 11.20 -21.23
N ARG A 174 2.92 11.52 -21.13
CA ARG A 174 3.58 12.29 -22.17
C ARG A 174 3.53 11.43 -23.40
N ARG A 175 2.48 11.67 -24.22
CA ARG A 175 2.52 11.21 -25.59
C ARG A 175 3.77 11.82 -26.17
N THR A 176 4.79 11.02 -26.39
CA THR A 176 5.87 11.41 -27.27
C THR A 176 5.22 11.74 -28.61
N PRO A 177 5.31 12.98 -29.11
CA PRO A 177 4.83 13.28 -30.44
C PRO A 177 5.64 12.41 -31.40
N ILE A 178 4.94 11.71 -32.22
CA ILE A 178 5.50 10.98 -33.34
C ILE A 178 6.06 12.00 -34.31
#